data_0ab257bfebe296549b0664819cf1360f
#
_entry.id   0ab257bfebe296549b0664819cf1360f
#
_cell.length_a   1.000
_cell.length_b   1.000
_cell.length_c   1.000
_cell.angle_alpha   90.00
_cell.angle_beta   90.00
_cell.angle_gamma   90.00
#
_symmetry.space_group_name_H-M   'P 1'
#
loop_
_entity.id
_entity.type
_entity.pdbx_description
1 polymer ?
#
loop_
_entity_poly.entity_id
_entity_poly.type
_entity_poly.pdbx_seq_one_letter_code
_entity_poly.pdbx_strand_id
1 'polypeptide(L)'
;PEFALEQMERLYPHTSPGEGHFVARLRRQDETFRPQEALPLKPCAETAYYDGIAELFLQPPQGCAYSLPDGRIMIVRGSLPRGLGKLWVLHVGTFAGEVKKGRFLPAHSLFLAAHGGTYRKKLELPLEDARLSRFLAGEAVACPEDWRGFVPVCAERFPIGFGKAVDGMMKNHLPKGLRVV
;
A
#
# COMPACT_ATOMS: atom_id res chain seq x y z
N PRO A 1 -30.88 -15.61 7.52
CA PRO A 1 -29.80 -15.79 8.47
C PRO A 1 -30.03 -14.95 9.71
N GLU A 2 -29.87 -15.55 10.89
CA GLU A 2 -29.96 -14.84 12.16
C GLU A 2 -28.60 -14.26 12.50
N PHE A 3 -28.57 -13.03 13.01
CA PHE A 3 -27.36 -12.35 13.45
C PHE A 3 -27.51 -11.92 14.90
N ALA A 4 -26.52 -12.19 15.73
CA ALA A 4 -26.41 -11.61 17.06
C ALA A 4 -25.53 -10.35 17.00
N LEU A 5 -26.02 -9.28 17.60
CA LEU A 5 -25.20 -8.08 17.81
C LEU A 5 -24.22 -8.35 18.97
N GLU A 6 -22.93 -8.31 18.69
CA GLU A 6 -21.89 -8.51 19.72
C GLU A 6 -21.41 -7.21 20.33
N GLN A 7 -21.24 -6.20 19.49
CA GLN A 7 -20.72 -4.91 19.92
C GLN A 7 -21.25 -3.81 19.00
N MET A 8 -21.49 -2.66 19.57
CA MET A 8 -21.93 -1.47 18.83
C MET A 8 -21.28 -0.23 19.47
N GLU A 9 -20.77 0.64 18.63
CA GLU A 9 -20.20 1.91 19.07
C GLU A 9 -20.60 3.03 18.10
N ARG A 10 -20.92 4.18 18.64
CA ARG A 10 -21.19 5.39 17.88
C ARG A 10 -20.18 6.47 18.29
N LEU A 11 -19.37 6.88 17.33
CA LEU A 11 -18.43 7.96 17.48
C LEU A 11 -19.11 9.27 17.09
N TYR A 12 -19.18 10.20 18.01
CA TYR A 12 -19.80 11.52 17.76
C TYR A 12 -18.72 12.58 17.55
N PRO A 13 -18.92 13.54 16.62
CA PRO A 13 -17.95 14.60 16.37
C PRO A 13 -17.62 15.48 17.59
N HIS A 14 -18.54 15.57 18.55
CA HIS A 14 -18.33 16.34 19.78
C HIS A 14 -17.58 15.59 20.89
N THR A 15 -17.39 14.27 20.74
CA THR A 15 -16.66 13.42 21.70
C THR A 15 -15.35 12.85 21.15
N SER A 16 -15.21 12.81 19.82
CA SER A 16 -14.04 12.27 19.14
C SER A 16 -13.62 13.17 17.98
N PRO A 17 -12.32 13.39 17.75
CA PRO A 17 -11.86 14.11 16.56
C PRO A 17 -12.29 13.37 15.29
N GLY A 18 -12.88 14.06 14.33
CA GLY A 18 -13.29 13.52 13.03
C GLY A 18 -14.80 13.60 12.77
N GLU A 19 -15.22 12.98 11.67
CA GLU A 19 -16.63 12.82 11.31
C GLU A 19 -17.28 11.76 12.16
N GLY A 20 -18.62 11.83 12.31
CA GLY A 20 -19.36 10.83 13.07
C GLY A 20 -19.36 9.46 12.38
N HIS A 21 -19.08 8.40 13.12
CA HIS A 21 -19.08 7.03 12.61
C HIS A 21 -19.96 6.12 13.48
N PHE A 22 -20.49 5.09 12.85
CA PHE A 22 -21.18 3.99 13.53
C PHE A 22 -20.49 2.69 13.16
N VAL A 23 -20.14 1.89 14.18
CA VAL A 23 -19.52 0.58 14.02
C VAL A 23 -20.35 -0.45 14.75
N ALA A 24 -20.70 -1.55 14.08
CA ALA A 24 -21.37 -2.68 14.70
C ALA A 24 -20.68 -3.99 14.30
N ARG A 25 -20.47 -4.86 15.28
CA ARG A 25 -19.97 -6.21 15.08
C ARG A 25 -21.12 -7.19 15.25
N LEU A 26 -21.43 -7.92 14.19
CA LEU A 26 -22.48 -8.91 14.14
C LEU A 26 -21.87 -10.30 13.98
N ARG A 27 -22.34 -11.25 14.77
CA ARG A 27 -22.03 -12.67 14.57
C ARG A 27 -23.21 -13.36 13.92
N ARG A 28 -22.94 -14.07 12.84
CA ARG A 28 -23.93 -14.97 12.23
C ARG A 28 -24.09 -16.21 13.10
N GLN A 29 -25.34 -16.58 13.39
CA GLN A 29 -25.68 -17.69 14.30
C GLN A 29 -26.00 -18.99 13.61
N ASP A 30 -26.30 -18.97 12.29
CA ASP A 30 -26.64 -20.20 11.58
C ASP A 30 -25.39 -21.03 11.26
N GLU A 31 -25.43 -22.32 11.58
CA GLU A 31 -24.37 -23.30 11.34
C GLU A 31 -24.27 -23.74 9.87
N THR A 32 -25.18 -23.28 9.02
CA THR A 32 -25.27 -23.70 7.61
C THR A 32 -24.37 -22.91 6.67
N PHE A 33 -23.48 -22.06 7.22
CA PHE A 33 -22.52 -21.35 6.40
C PHE A 33 -21.54 -22.32 5.73
N ARG A 34 -21.75 -22.59 4.46
CA ARG A 34 -20.73 -23.22 3.61
C ARG A 34 -19.83 -22.14 3.06
N PRO A 35 -18.54 -22.13 3.41
CA PRO A 35 -17.61 -21.18 2.80
C PRO A 35 -17.60 -21.44 1.29
N GLN A 36 -18.01 -20.44 0.51
CA GLN A 36 -17.89 -20.47 -0.94
C GLN A 36 -16.42 -20.31 -1.32
N GLU A 37 -16.11 -20.72 -2.57
CA GLU A 37 -14.74 -20.73 -3.10
C GLU A 37 -14.00 -19.41 -2.83
N ALA A 38 -12.71 -19.53 -2.56
CA ALA A 38 -11.83 -18.38 -2.37
C ALA A 38 -11.87 -17.48 -3.61
N LEU A 39 -11.64 -16.17 -3.44
CA LEU A 39 -11.33 -15.29 -4.55
C LEU A 39 -10.30 -15.98 -5.44
N PRO A 40 -10.48 -15.99 -6.78
CA PRO A 40 -9.55 -16.63 -7.70
C PRO A 40 -8.26 -15.80 -7.84
N LEU A 41 -7.60 -15.54 -6.72
CA LEU A 41 -6.29 -14.91 -6.71
C LEU A 41 -5.24 -15.98 -7.00
N LYS A 42 -4.50 -15.79 -8.08
CA LYS A 42 -3.36 -16.63 -8.40
C LYS A 42 -2.13 -16.12 -7.67
N PRO A 43 -1.32 -16.98 -7.02
CA PRO A 43 -0.02 -16.58 -6.53
C PRO A 43 0.75 -15.84 -7.63
N CYS A 44 1.43 -14.76 -7.28
CA CYS A 44 2.21 -13.99 -8.23
C CYS A 44 3.39 -14.84 -8.73
N ALA A 45 3.51 -15.01 -10.04
CA ALA A 45 4.62 -15.72 -10.70
C ALA A 45 5.53 -14.74 -11.48
N GLU A 46 5.31 -13.45 -11.37
CA GLU A 46 6.03 -12.43 -12.13
C GLU A 46 7.44 -12.20 -11.57
N THR A 47 8.46 -12.70 -12.25
CA THR A 47 9.88 -12.52 -11.86
C THR A 47 10.22 -11.05 -11.69
N ALA A 48 9.77 -10.18 -12.60
CA ALA A 48 10.01 -8.74 -12.52
C ALA A 48 9.46 -8.10 -11.23
N TYR A 49 8.40 -8.65 -10.64
CA TYR A 49 7.92 -8.21 -9.32
C TYR A 49 8.92 -8.57 -8.23
N TYR A 50 9.38 -9.81 -8.17
CA TYR A 50 10.31 -10.25 -7.14
C TYR A 50 11.66 -9.54 -7.23
N ASP A 51 12.18 -9.33 -8.44
CA ASP A 51 13.39 -8.56 -8.68
C ASP A 51 13.23 -7.12 -8.20
N GLY A 52 12.12 -6.48 -8.55
CA GLY A 52 11.82 -5.12 -8.09
C GLY A 52 11.65 -4.99 -6.58
N ILE A 53 11.04 -5.98 -5.93
CA ILE A 53 10.95 -6.02 -4.45
C ILE A 53 12.34 -6.20 -3.83
N ALA A 54 13.17 -7.10 -4.38
CA ALA A 54 14.53 -7.34 -3.89
C ALA A 54 15.43 -6.10 -4.08
N GLU A 55 15.22 -5.32 -5.14
CA GLU A 55 15.93 -4.06 -5.37
C GLU A 55 15.53 -2.97 -4.36
N LEU A 56 14.25 -2.90 -3.99
CA LEU A 56 13.72 -1.84 -3.14
C LEU A 56 13.93 -2.09 -1.65
N PHE A 57 13.85 -3.35 -1.21
CA PHE A 57 13.73 -3.69 0.22
C PHE A 57 14.87 -4.57 0.73
N LEU A 58 15.32 -4.29 1.94
CA LEU A 58 16.09 -5.24 2.77
C LEU A 58 15.15 -6.26 3.39
N GLN A 59 13.97 -5.78 3.84
CA GLN A 59 12.91 -6.59 4.40
C GLN A 59 11.59 -6.18 3.75
N PRO A 60 11.09 -6.95 2.78
CA PRO A 60 9.85 -6.62 2.09
C PRO A 60 8.64 -6.67 3.03
N PRO A 61 7.55 -5.99 2.70
CA PRO A 61 6.29 -6.11 3.44
C PRO A 61 5.86 -7.57 3.54
N GLN A 62 5.43 -7.97 4.74
CA GLN A 62 5.01 -9.35 5.00
C GLN A 62 3.71 -9.69 4.27
N GLY A 63 3.62 -10.90 3.73
CA GLY A 63 2.44 -11.42 3.07
C GLY A 63 2.77 -12.23 1.83
N CYS A 64 1.74 -12.81 1.24
CA CYS A 64 1.83 -13.50 -0.05
C CYS A 64 1.43 -12.55 -1.16
N ALA A 65 2.18 -12.57 -2.27
CA ALA A 65 1.85 -11.81 -3.45
C ALA A 65 0.88 -12.58 -4.35
N TYR A 66 -0.13 -11.89 -4.84
CA TYR A 66 -1.13 -12.43 -5.76
C TYR A 66 -1.29 -11.53 -6.98
N SER A 67 -1.43 -12.14 -8.16
CA SER A 67 -1.74 -11.43 -9.39
C SER A 67 -3.25 -11.39 -9.61
N LEU A 68 -3.76 -10.21 -9.93
CA LEU A 68 -5.13 -10.00 -10.38
C LEU A 68 -5.22 -10.15 -11.92
N PRO A 69 -6.43 -10.42 -12.47
CA PRO A 69 -6.60 -10.56 -13.92
C PRO A 69 -6.20 -9.33 -14.74
N ASP A 70 -6.22 -8.15 -14.14
CA ASP A 70 -5.85 -6.88 -14.75
C ASP A 70 -4.35 -6.54 -14.65
N GLY A 71 -3.52 -7.46 -14.15
CA GLY A 71 -2.08 -7.29 -14.01
C GLY A 71 -1.62 -6.59 -12.73
N ARG A 72 -2.53 -6.18 -11.88
CA ARG A 72 -2.20 -5.66 -10.55
C ARG A 72 -1.68 -6.76 -9.65
N ILE A 73 -0.74 -6.41 -8.78
CA ILE A 73 -0.17 -7.31 -7.77
C ILE A 73 -0.55 -6.81 -6.39
N MET A 74 -1.12 -7.72 -5.58
CA MET A 74 -1.54 -7.45 -4.21
C MET A 74 -0.71 -8.27 -3.24
N ILE A 75 -0.29 -7.66 -2.14
CA ILE A 75 0.32 -8.36 -1.00
C ILE A 75 -0.76 -8.54 0.07
N VAL A 76 -1.04 -9.78 0.42
CA VAL A 76 -2.08 -10.14 1.39
C VAL A 76 -1.44 -10.81 2.59
N ARG A 77 -1.69 -10.29 3.79
CA ARG A 77 -1.28 -10.90 5.05
C ARG A 77 -2.29 -11.96 5.48
N GLY A 78 -1.79 -13.12 5.87
CA GLY A 78 -2.66 -14.22 6.31
C GLY A 78 -3.41 -14.90 5.17
N SER A 79 -4.41 -15.70 5.52
CA SER A 79 -5.26 -16.39 4.57
C SER A 79 -6.42 -15.51 4.11
N LEU A 80 -6.73 -15.54 2.83
CA LEU A 80 -7.94 -14.92 2.32
C LEU A 80 -9.17 -15.66 2.85
N PRO A 81 -10.22 -14.95 3.28
CA PRO A 81 -11.46 -15.59 3.66
C PRO A 81 -12.02 -16.39 2.49
N ARG A 82 -12.40 -17.63 2.74
CA ARG A 82 -13.17 -18.42 1.80
C ARG A 82 -14.60 -17.87 1.81
N GLY A 83 -15.23 -17.75 0.65
CA GLY A 83 -16.64 -17.35 0.57
C GLY A 83 -16.94 -15.92 0.12
N LEU A 84 -15.96 -15.21 -0.40
CA LEU A 84 -16.14 -13.87 -0.97
C LEU A 84 -16.70 -13.86 -2.40
N GLY A 85 -16.95 -15.02 -3.02
CA GLY A 85 -17.21 -15.18 -4.45
C GLY A 85 -18.44 -14.46 -5.01
N LYS A 86 -19.37 -13.99 -4.15
CA LYS A 86 -20.51 -13.16 -4.57
C LYS A 86 -20.42 -11.71 -4.09
N LEU A 87 -19.37 -11.35 -3.39
CA LEU A 87 -19.17 -10.01 -2.90
C LEU A 87 -18.34 -9.19 -3.89
N TRP A 88 -18.69 -7.94 -4.07
CA TRP A 88 -17.83 -7.00 -4.75
C TRP A 88 -16.69 -6.61 -3.82
N VAL A 89 -15.55 -7.22 -4.03
CA VAL A 89 -14.36 -6.91 -3.25
C VAL A 89 -13.70 -5.66 -3.82
N LEU A 90 -13.85 -4.55 -3.13
CA LEU A 90 -13.27 -3.27 -3.53
C LEU A 90 -11.76 -3.24 -3.32
N HIS A 91 -11.28 -3.88 -2.26
CA HIS A 91 -9.88 -3.85 -1.87
C HIS A 91 -9.49 -5.11 -1.09
N VAL A 92 -8.30 -5.63 -1.37
CA VAL A 92 -7.73 -6.75 -0.63
C VAL A 92 -6.23 -6.53 -0.43
N GLY A 93 -5.79 -6.53 0.81
CA GLY A 93 -4.36 -6.34 1.14
C GLY A 93 -3.77 -5.01 0.66
N THR A 94 -2.48 -5.01 0.37
CA THR A 94 -1.73 -3.85 -0.11
C THR A 94 -1.51 -3.94 -1.61
N PHE A 95 -1.91 -2.93 -2.36
CA PHE A 95 -1.58 -2.83 -3.78
C PHE A 95 -0.07 -2.57 -3.92
N ALA A 96 0.66 -3.57 -4.39
CA ALA A 96 2.11 -3.50 -4.54
C ALA A 96 2.54 -2.76 -5.81
N GLY A 97 1.77 -2.87 -6.87
CA GLY A 97 2.09 -2.32 -8.18
C GLY A 97 1.62 -3.23 -9.30
N GLU A 98 2.19 -3.04 -10.46
CA GLU A 98 1.86 -3.79 -11.68
C GLU A 98 3.13 -4.14 -12.47
N VAL A 99 3.09 -5.22 -13.23
CA VAL A 99 4.15 -5.54 -14.19
C VAL A 99 3.68 -5.13 -15.59
N LYS A 100 4.40 -4.20 -16.20
CA LYS A 100 4.16 -3.76 -17.59
C LYS A 100 5.41 -3.91 -18.42
N LYS A 101 5.30 -4.57 -19.57
CA LYS A 101 6.43 -4.78 -20.49
C LYS A 101 7.66 -5.36 -19.79
N GLY A 102 7.45 -6.36 -18.90
CA GLY A 102 8.52 -7.01 -18.16
C GLY A 102 9.21 -6.15 -17.09
N ARG A 103 8.59 -5.04 -16.68
CA ARG A 103 9.12 -4.16 -15.62
C ARG A 103 8.11 -3.99 -14.50
N PHE A 104 8.56 -4.10 -13.28
CA PHE A 104 7.73 -3.79 -12.12
C PHE A 104 7.61 -2.28 -11.93
N LEU A 105 6.38 -1.81 -11.83
CA LEU A 105 6.01 -0.43 -11.54
C LEU A 105 5.38 -0.42 -10.14
N PRO A 106 6.12 0.00 -9.11
CA PRO A 106 5.63 0.00 -7.74
C PRO A 106 4.52 1.02 -7.53
N ALA A 107 3.55 0.67 -6.69
CA ALA A 107 2.50 1.58 -6.26
C ALA A 107 2.90 2.37 -5.01
N HIS A 108 2.26 3.53 -4.81
CA HIS A 108 2.47 4.37 -3.64
C HIS A 108 2.19 3.61 -2.33
N SER A 109 1.11 2.82 -2.28
CA SER A 109 0.73 2.00 -1.14
C SER A 109 1.78 0.97 -0.72
N LEU A 110 2.60 0.47 -1.65
CA LEU A 110 3.70 -0.44 -1.32
C LEU A 110 4.72 0.23 -0.39
N PHE A 111 5.07 1.48 -0.67
CA PHE A 111 6.01 2.22 0.17
C PHE A 111 5.41 2.60 1.52
N LEU A 112 4.13 2.94 1.58
CA LEU A 112 3.48 3.26 2.85
C LEU A 112 3.27 2.02 3.74
N ALA A 113 3.19 0.83 3.17
CA ALA A 113 3.02 -0.43 3.91
C ALA A 113 4.31 -0.92 4.59
N ALA A 114 5.45 -0.29 4.30
CA ALA A 114 6.75 -0.64 4.86
C ALA A 114 7.23 0.43 5.85
N HIS A 115 8.12 0.04 6.75
CA HIS A 115 8.77 1.00 7.65
C HIS A 115 10.05 1.54 7.01
N GLY A 116 10.41 2.79 7.33
CA GLY A 116 11.57 3.47 6.76
C GLY A 116 12.92 2.75 6.93
N GLY A 117 13.04 1.86 7.93
CA GLY A 117 14.23 1.04 8.15
C GLY A 117 14.36 -0.20 7.25
N THR A 118 13.33 -0.53 6.48
CA THR A 118 13.29 -1.77 5.66
C THR A 118 13.74 -1.57 4.21
N TYR A 119 14.01 -0.35 3.78
CA TYR A 119 14.45 -0.03 2.43
C TYR A 119 15.97 -0.21 2.28
N ARG A 120 16.40 -0.66 1.11
CA ARG A 120 17.84 -0.67 0.75
C ARG A 120 18.40 0.73 0.56
N LYS A 121 17.59 1.62 0.02
CA LYS A 121 17.91 3.01 -0.29
C LYS A 121 16.69 3.86 0.00
N LYS A 122 16.86 5.00 0.62
CA LYS A 122 15.78 5.96 0.89
C LYS A 122 16.31 7.38 0.87
N LEU A 123 15.49 8.32 0.43
CA LEU A 123 15.74 9.75 0.63
C LEU A 123 15.03 10.17 1.92
N GLU A 124 15.81 10.38 2.96
CA GLU A 124 15.31 10.82 4.26
C GLU A 124 15.45 12.34 4.34
N LEU A 125 14.34 13.02 4.57
CA LEU A 125 14.26 14.48 4.64
C LEU A 125 13.81 14.86 6.06
N PRO A 126 14.63 15.63 6.79
CA PRO A 126 14.19 16.31 8.02
C PRO A 126 12.98 17.21 7.77
N LEU A 127 12.20 17.49 8.81
CA LEU A 127 11.00 18.33 8.68
C LEU A 127 11.32 19.74 8.18
N GLU A 128 12.50 20.26 8.50
CA GLU A 128 12.97 21.59 8.11
C GLU A 128 13.63 21.61 6.72
N ASP A 129 13.82 20.46 6.07
CA ASP A 129 14.44 20.42 4.75
C ASP A 129 13.49 20.99 3.69
N ALA A 130 13.91 22.04 2.99
CA ALA A 130 13.11 22.69 1.94
C ALA A 130 12.69 21.72 0.82
N ARG A 131 13.43 20.61 0.60
CA ARG A 131 13.05 19.59 -0.36
C ARG A 131 11.79 18.85 0.03
N LEU A 132 11.49 18.76 1.34
CA LEU A 132 10.27 18.09 1.81
C LEU A 132 9.02 18.81 1.31
N SER A 133 8.93 20.13 1.52
CA SER A 133 7.80 20.95 1.03
C SER A 133 7.66 20.86 -0.48
N ARG A 134 8.77 20.94 -1.21
CA ARG A 134 8.78 20.79 -2.68
C ARG A 134 8.31 19.40 -3.12
N PHE A 135 8.76 18.34 -2.43
CA PHE A 135 8.29 16.98 -2.73
C PHE A 135 6.79 16.85 -2.46
N LEU A 136 6.28 17.39 -1.35
CA LEU A 136 4.84 17.36 -1.05
C LEU A 136 4.02 18.16 -2.06
N ALA A 137 4.56 19.24 -2.62
CA ALA A 137 3.95 19.98 -3.72
C ALA A 137 3.97 19.24 -5.07
N GLY A 138 4.67 18.09 -5.15
CA GLY A 138 4.77 17.28 -6.37
C GLY A 138 5.94 17.63 -7.28
N GLU A 139 6.88 18.47 -6.82
CA GLU A 139 8.06 18.85 -7.57
C GLU A 139 9.14 17.76 -7.56
N ALA A 140 10.05 17.83 -8.52
CA ALA A 140 11.28 17.05 -8.48
C ALA A 140 12.25 17.65 -7.45
N VAL A 141 12.98 16.78 -6.75
CA VAL A 141 13.94 17.18 -5.71
C VAL A 141 15.33 16.58 -5.99
N ALA A 142 16.36 17.24 -5.53
CA ALA A 142 17.73 16.74 -5.65
C ALA A 142 17.92 15.46 -4.82
N CYS A 143 18.67 14.52 -5.37
CA CYS A 143 19.10 13.29 -4.72
C CYS A 143 20.57 12.99 -5.12
N PRO A 144 21.25 12.01 -4.49
CA PRO A 144 22.59 11.62 -4.89
C PRO A 144 22.69 11.27 -6.39
N GLU A 145 23.76 11.70 -7.05
CA GLU A 145 23.94 11.56 -8.50
C GLU A 145 24.04 10.12 -8.98
N ASP A 146 24.57 9.23 -8.11
CA ASP A 146 24.71 7.79 -8.37
C ASP A 146 23.39 7.01 -8.26
N TRP A 147 22.34 7.65 -7.75
CA TRP A 147 21.07 6.97 -7.57
C TRP A 147 20.30 6.80 -8.86
N ARG A 148 19.76 5.59 -9.04
CA ARG A 148 18.90 5.21 -10.17
C ARG A 148 17.72 4.39 -9.66
N GLY A 149 16.64 4.40 -10.42
CA GLY A 149 15.45 3.60 -10.14
C GLY A 149 14.48 4.23 -9.14
N PHE A 150 13.56 3.43 -8.63
CA PHE A 150 12.58 3.89 -7.65
C PHE A 150 13.21 3.98 -6.26
N VAL A 151 12.96 5.09 -5.58
CA VAL A 151 13.49 5.36 -4.24
C VAL A 151 12.38 5.94 -3.37
N PRO A 152 12.11 5.33 -2.19
CA PRO A 152 11.19 5.89 -1.22
C PRO A 152 11.70 7.22 -0.67
N VAL A 153 10.75 8.11 -0.36
CA VAL A 153 11.01 9.37 0.34
C VAL A 153 10.37 9.28 1.72
N CYS A 154 11.16 9.57 2.73
CA CYS A 154 10.74 9.57 4.13
C CYS A 154 10.85 10.97 4.69
N ALA A 155 9.81 11.41 5.42
CA ALA A 155 9.92 12.53 6.35
C ALA A 155 10.38 11.96 7.68
N GLU A 156 11.57 12.36 8.13
CA GLU A 156 12.23 11.65 9.23
C GLU A 156 12.33 10.15 8.89
N ARG A 157 11.76 9.29 9.72
CA ARG A 157 11.69 7.83 9.53
C ARG A 157 10.41 7.34 8.83
N PHE A 158 9.45 8.24 8.57
CA PHE A 158 8.12 7.85 8.06
C PHE A 158 8.09 7.94 6.54
N PRO A 159 7.77 6.84 5.82
CA PRO A 159 7.63 6.90 4.37
C PRO A 159 6.40 7.74 4.01
N ILE A 160 6.60 8.72 3.16
CA ILE A 160 5.55 9.64 2.67
C ILE A 160 5.25 9.45 1.18
N GLY A 161 6.12 8.74 0.47
CA GLY A 161 5.97 8.50 -0.95
C GLY A 161 7.22 7.94 -1.57
N PHE A 162 7.34 8.12 -2.88
CA PHE A 162 8.50 7.69 -3.63
C PHE A 162 8.71 8.56 -4.88
N GLY A 163 9.91 8.47 -5.43
CA GLY A 163 10.25 9.06 -6.71
C GLY A 163 11.12 8.12 -7.54
N LYS A 164 11.42 8.53 -8.76
CA LYS A 164 12.38 7.86 -9.63
C LYS A 164 13.62 8.72 -9.76
N ALA A 165 14.74 8.21 -9.25
CA ALA A 165 16.03 8.88 -9.30
C ALA A 165 16.69 8.69 -10.68
N VAL A 166 17.16 9.79 -11.26
CA VAL A 166 17.90 9.85 -12.51
C VAL A 166 18.80 11.09 -12.45
N ASP A 167 20.09 10.91 -12.65
CA ASP A 167 21.08 12.00 -12.81
C ASP A 167 20.98 13.12 -11.75
N GLY A 168 21.03 12.71 -10.47
CA GLY A 168 21.00 13.66 -9.34
C GLY A 168 19.62 14.26 -9.02
N MET A 169 18.60 13.93 -9.81
CA MET A 169 17.25 14.40 -9.60
C MET A 169 16.27 13.25 -9.38
N MET A 170 15.37 13.43 -8.45
CA MET A 170 14.28 12.49 -8.18
C MET A 170 12.99 13.04 -8.76
N LYS A 171 12.49 12.40 -9.82
CA LYS A 171 11.17 12.67 -10.38
C LYS A 171 10.09 12.20 -9.41
N ASN A 172 9.21 13.10 -9.04
CA ASN A 172 8.16 12.86 -8.05
C ASN A 172 7.09 11.89 -8.56
N HIS A 173 6.76 10.88 -7.76
CA HIS A 173 5.68 9.93 -8.02
C HIS A 173 4.56 10.01 -6.95
N LEU A 174 4.53 11.07 -6.15
CA LEU A 174 3.43 11.30 -5.21
C LEU A 174 2.11 11.49 -6.00
N PRO A 175 1.05 10.72 -5.66
CA PRO A 175 -0.24 10.86 -6.33
C PRO A 175 -0.77 12.29 -6.27
N LYS A 176 -1.35 12.77 -7.36
CA LYS A 176 -1.81 14.17 -7.45
C LYS A 176 -2.77 14.57 -6.31
N GLY A 177 -3.65 13.66 -5.90
CA GLY A 177 -4.60 13.90 -4.81
C GLY A 177 -3.99 13.97 -3.40
N LEU A 178 -2.70 13.65 -3.25
CA LEU A 178 -1.97 13.75 -1.97
C LEU A 178 -1.00 14.93 -1.91
N ARG A 179 -0.94 15.74 -2.97
CA ARG A 179 -0.06 16.91 -3.02
C ARG A 179 -0.64 18.05 -2.22
N VAL A 180 0.22 18.71 -1.48
CA VAL A 180 -0.10 19.94 -0.74
C VAL A 180 0.15 21.11 -1.69
N VAL A 181 -0.90 21.91 -1.94
CA VAL A 181 -0.85 23.12 -2.78
C VAL A 181 -0.74 24.33 -1.89
#